data_4db9884b04fa36aa6684b99e4c61e43e
#
_entry.id   4db9884b04fa36aa6684b99e4c61e43e
#
_cell.length_a   1.000
_cell.length_b   1.000
_cell.length_c   1.000
_cell.angle_alpha   90.00
_cell.angle_beta   90.00
_cell.angle_gamma   90.00
#
_symmetry.space_group_name_H-M   'P 1'
#
loop_
_entity.id
_entity.type
_entity.pdbx_description
1 polymer ?
#
loop_
_entity_poly.entity_id
_entity_poly.type
_entity_poly.pdbx_seq_one_letter_code
_entity_poly.pdbx_strand_id
1 'polypeptide(L)'
;MLDSYYFGLLAQFILAISIVPYTISIFRGTVKPNRISWFIWSVIGFTFWLITPSTADQVTKMLTIIFWINPTLIFVLTLFKGEYFKPDSLEKFSLLVGLCAIIIWLIFRESSGVLPTLIAIAADFCAILPTLRFVIKAPQEEAPLAWICFFLGSFIAIFVIEQYTLESLLLPVYMTIAASLVVFPLIRYRIKMKIPMRHWII
;
A
#
# COMPACT_ATOMS: atom_id res chain seq x y z
N MET A 1 -15.47 -8.61 21.98
CA MET A 1 -15.87 -7.34 21.32
C MET A 1 -14.92 -6.17 21.63
N LEU A 2 -14.64 -5.84 22.92
CA LEU A 2 -13.71 -4.75 23.25
C LEU A 2 -12.28 -5.01 22.72
N ASP A 3 -11.79 -6.24 22.85
CA ASP A 3 -10.45 -6.60 22.40
C ASP A 3 -10.28 -6.43 20.87
N SER A 4 -11.27 -6.86 20.08
CA SER A 4 -11.26 -6.71 18.61
C SER A 4 -11.21 -5.24 18.17
N TYR A 5 -11.92 -4.35 18.88
CA TYR A 5 -11.89 -2.91 18.62
C TYR A 5 -10.51 -2.31 18.86
N TYR A 6 -9.84 -2.63 19.98
CA TYR A 6 -8.51 -2.14 20.27
C TYR A 6 -7.45 -2.67 19.31
N PHE A 7 -7.54 -3.93 18.89
CA PHE A 7 -6.69 -4.49 17.85
C PHE A 7 -6.92 -3.80 16.51
N GLY A 8 -8.15 -3.44 16.19
CA GLY A 8 -8.47 -2.65 14.99
C GLY A 8 -7.82 -1.27 15.02
N LEU A 9 -7.91 -0.56 16.13
CA LEU A 9 -7.24 0.72 16.32
C LEU A 9 -5.71 0.59 16.24
N LEU A 10 -5.14 -0.48 16.80
CA LEU A 10 -3.70 -0.74 16.71
C LEU A 10 -3.27 -0.96 15.26
N ALA A 11 -4.00 -1.77 14.49
CA ALA A 11 -3.72 -2.00 13.08
C ALA A 11 -3.73 -0.69 12.30
N GLN A 12 -4.75 0.14 12.50
CA GLN A 12 -4.88 1.45 11.87
C GLN A 12 -3.75 2.39 12.24
N PHE A 13 -3.39 2.44 13.52
CA PHE A 13 -2.28 3.27 14.00
C PHE A 13 -0.96 2.86 13.35
N ILE A 14 -0.68 1.55 13.28
CA ILE A 14 0.53 1.03 12.64
C ILE A 14 0.54 1.36 11.13
N LEU A 15 -0.60 1.21 10.45
CA LEU A 15 -0.73 1.59 9.04
C LEU A 15 -0.56 3.09 8.83
N ALA A 16 -1.19 3.92 9.66
CA ALA A 16 -1.08 5.37 9.57
C ALA A 16 0.36 5.84 9.81
N ILE A 17 1.03 5.29 10.83
CA ILE A 17 2.40 5.71 11.18
C ILE A 17 3.44 5.23 10.15
N SER A 18 3.12 4.25 9.28
CA SER A 18 4.03 3.75 8.24
C SER A 18 4.51 4.85 7.29
N ILE A 19 3.70 5.91 7.10
CA ILE A 19 4.07 7.05 6.26
C ILE A 19 5.22 7.88 6.83
N VAL A 20 5.38 7.91 8.15
CA VAL A 20 6.38 8.76 8.82
C VAL A 20 7.81 8.36 8.46
N PRO A 21 8.25 7.10 8.62
CA PRO A 21 9.59 6.69 8.20
C PRO A 21 9.79 6.84 6.70
N TYR A 22 8.76 6.63 5.88
CA TYR A 22 8.84 6.82 4.44
C TYR A 22 9.09 8.28 4.07
N THR A 23 8.31 9.18 4.64
CA THR A 23 8.44 10.64 4.45
C THR A 23 9.81 11.14 4.89
N ILE A 24 10.29 10.72 6.07
CA ILE A 24 11.64 11.07 6.54
C ILE A 24 12.70 10.62 5.55
N SER A 25 12.59 9.40 5.02
CA SER A 25 13.54 8.85 4.05
C SER A 25 13.54 9.62 2.72
N ILE A 26 12.37 10.09 2.24
CA ILE A 26 12.27 10.96 1.06
C ILE A 26 12.99 12.29 1.31
N PHE A 27 12.75 12.94 2.45
CA PHE A 27 13.39 14.22 2.78
C PHE A 27 14.91 14.10 2.93
N ARG A 28 15.41 12.94 3.38
CA ARG A 28 16.84 12.63 3.46
C ARG A 28 17.46 12.22 2.12
N GLY A 29 16.65 12.00 1.09
CA GLY A 29 17.12 11.53 -0.21
C GLY A 29 17.62 10.08 -0.24
N THR A 30 17.26 9.29 0.78
CA THR A 30 17.67 7.88 0.90
C THR A 30 16.72 6.93 0.19
N VAL A 31 15.53 7.40 -0.20
CA VAL A 31 14.49 6.63 -0.89
C VAL A 31 14.09 7.35 -2.17
N LYS A 32 13.90 6.56 -3.24
CA LYS A 32 13.47 7.04 -4.56
C LYS A 32 12.11 6.42 -4.91
N PRO A 33 10.99 6.96 -4.40
CA PRO A 33 9.68 6.39 -4.63
C PRO A 33 9.31 6.38 -6.12
N ASN A 34 8.73 5.27 -6.59
CA ASN A 34 8.22 5.18 -7.94
C ASN A 34 6.93 5.99 -8.09
N ARG A 35 6.96 7.10 -8.83
CA ARG A 35 5.82 8.01 -9.01
C ARG A 35 4.57 7.33 -9.56
N ILE A 36 4.73 6.38 -10.48
CA ILE A 36 3.62 5.70 -11.14
C ILE A 36 2.90 4.81 -10.15
N SER A 37 3.63 4.00 -9.36
CA SER A 37 3.03 3.18 -8.30
C SER A 37 2.25 4.04 -7.31
N TRP A 38 2.87 5.10 -6.79
CA TRP A 38 2.23 5.97 -5.80
C TRP A 38 1.03 6.75 -6.37
N PHE A 39 1.06 7.14 -7.65
CA PHE A 39 -0.09 7.72 -8.33
C PHE A 39 -1.25 6.72 -8.41
N ILE A 40 -1.01 5.51 -8.88
CA ILE A 40 -2.05 4.49 -9.02
C ILE A 40 -2.64 4.15 -7.65
N TRP A 41 -1.80 3.94 -6.62
CA TRP A 41 -2.26 3.69 -5.25
C TRP A 41 -3.08 4.84 -4.67
N SER A 42 -2.72 6.09 -4.97
CA SER A 42 -3.49 7.27 -4.58
C SER A 42 -4.91 7.25 -5.18
N VAL A 43 -5.02 6.91 -6.47
CA VAL A 43 -6.32 6.80 -7.15
C VAL A 43 -7.13 5.62 -6.62
N ILE A 44 -6.52 4.45 -6.41
CA ILE A 44 -7.17 3.28 -5.81
C ILE A 44 -7.68 3.60 -4.42
N GLY A 45 -6.85 4.19 -3.56
CA GLY A 45 -7.24 4.57 -2.21
C GLY A 45 -8.40 5.57 -2.19
N PHE A 46 -8.38 6.57 -3.09
CA PHE A 46 -9.47 7.52 -3.26
C PHE A 46 -10.78 6.81 -3.68
N THR A 47 -10.69 5.86 -4.61
CA THR A 47 -11.87 5.11 -5.04
C THR A 47 -12.43 4.26 -3.89
N PHE A 48 -11.59 3.58 -3.09
CA PHE A 48 -12.04 2.85 -1.92
C PHE A 48 -12.75 3.76 -0.91
N TRP A 49 -12.20 4.95 -0.64
CA TRP A 49 -12.85 5.92 0.23
C TRP A 49 -14.22 6.36 -0.30
N LEU A 50 -14.34 6.64 -1.60
CA LEU A 50 -15.60 7.09 -2.22
C LEU A 50 -16.74 6.06 -2.11
N ILE A 51 -16.39 4.76 -2.17
CA ILE A 51 -17.40 3.69 -2.13
C ILE A 51 -17.68 3.17 -0.73
N THR A 52 -16.90 3.57 0.26
CA THR A 52 -17.11 3.13 1.64
C THR A 52 -18.47 3.63 2.10
N PRO A 53 -19.43 2.72 2.42
CA PRO A 53 -20.78 3.12 2.82
C PRO A 53 -20.76 4.00 4.07
N SER A 54 -21.69 4.95 4.17
CA SER A 54 -21.88 5.76 5.39
C SER A 54 -22.20 4.89 6.62
N THR A 55 -22.77 3.70 6.38
CA THR A 55 -23.11 2.70 7.39
C THR A 55 -21.94 1.81 7.80
N ALA A 56 -20.78 1.87 7.09
CA ALA A 56 -19.61 1.11 7.46
C ALA A 56 -19.16 1.46 8.89
N ASP A 57 -18.55 0.50 9.57
CA ASP A 57 -17.98 0.71 10.89
C ASP A 57 -16.82 1.72 10.86
N GLN A 58 -16.48 2.26 12.04
CA GLN A 58 -15.47 3.30 12.16
C GLN A 58 -14.06 2.81 11.75
N VAL A 59 -13.76 1.52 11.98
CA VAL A 59 -12.47 0.92 11.61
C VAL A 59 -12.32 0.91 10.09
N THR A 60 -13.33 0.43 9.38
CA THR A 60 -13.36 0.40 7.91
C THR A 60 -13.21 1.81 7.31
N LYS A 61 -13.97 2.78 7.82
CA LYS A 61 -13.86 4.19 7.35
C LYS A 61 -12.46 4.75 7.53
N MET A 62 -11.84 4.54 8.68
CA MET A 62 -10.48 5.03 8.93
C MET A 62 -9.44 4.31 8.04
N LEU A 63 -9.57 3.01 7.83
CA LEU A 63 -8.69 2.27 6.95
C LEU A 63 -8.71 2.83 5.52
N THR A 64 -9.88 3.07 4.96
CA THR A 64 -9.98 3.61 3.59
C THR A 64 -9.43 5.02 3.47
N ILE A 65 -9.57 5.87 4.51
CA ILE A 65 -8.92 7.18 4.58
C ILE A 65 -7.39 7.04 4.60
N ILE A 66 -6.85 6.12 5.40
CA ILE A 66 -5.40 5.88 5.49
C ILE A 66 -4.86 5.39 4.13
N PHE A 67 -5.57 4.45 3.49
CA PHE A 67 -5.20 3.93 2.16
C PHE A 67 -5.26 4.98 1.05
N TRP A 68 -6.03 6.05 1.23
CA TRP A 68 -6.05 7.18 0.32
C TRP A 68 -4.97 8.21 0.65
N ILE A 69 -4.94 8.69 1.90
CA ILE A 69 -4.08 9.82 2.29
C ILE A 69 -2.58 9.44 2.22
N ASN A 70 -2.20 8.26 2.70
CA ASN A 70 -0.78 7.87 2.72
C ASN A 70 -0.17 7.83 1.31
N PRO A 71 -0.71 7.10 0.32
CA PRO A 71 -0.16 7.11 -1.03
C PRO A 71 -0.24 8.48 -1.69
N THR A 72 -1.29 9.25 -1.42
CA THR A 72 -1.43 10.60 -1.99
C THR A 72 -0.33 11.53 -1.48
N LEU A 73 -0.03 11.50 -0.18
CA LEU A 73 1.07 12.28 0.39
C LEU A 73 2.42 11.90 -0.22
N ILE A 74 2.70 10.59 -0.34
CA ILE A 74 3.96 10.16 -0.97
C ILE A 74 3.99 10.57 -2.44
N PHE A 75 2.91 10.38 -3.19
CA PHE A 75 2.84 10.83 -4.58
C PHE A 75 3.14 12.33 -4.71
N VAL A 76 2.49 13.18 -3.90
CA VAL A 76 2.73 14.62 -3.89
C VAL A 76 4.19 14.93 -3.54
N LEU A 77 4.76 14.28 -2.53
CA LEU A 77 6.18 14.46 -2.17
C LEU A 77 7.12 14.09 -3.32
N THR A 78 6.79 13.06 -4.10
CA THR A 78 7.61 12.68 -5.28
C THR A 78 7.65 13.76 -6.36
N LEU A 79 6.62 14.62 -6.45
CA LEU A 79 6.59 15.72 -7.42
C LEU A 79 7.59 16.83 -7.07
N PHE A 80 7.84 17.03 -5.76
CA PHE A 80 8.73 18.10 -5.27
C PHE A 80 10.14 17.63 -4.93
N LYS A 81 10.29 16.39 -4.49
CA LYS A 81 11.56 15.84 -3.96
C LYS A 81 12.09 14.64 -4.74
N GLY A 82 11.27 14.03 -5.61
CA GLY A 82 11.68 12.86 -6.39
C GLY A 82 12.53 13.23 -7.59
N GLU A 83 13.48 12.35 -7.95
CA GLU A 83 14.15 12.43 -9.24
C GLU A 83 13.15 12.09 -10.35
N TYR A 84 13.18 12.89 -11.44
CA TYR A 84 12.33 12.61 -12.58
C TYR A 84 13.06 11.65 -13.52
N PHE A 85 12.62 10.41 -13.54
CA PHE A 85 13.01 9.44 -14.56
C PHE A 85 11.89 9.32 -15.61
N LYS A 86 12.27 9.18 -16.87
CA LYS A 86 11.29 8.83 -17.92
C LYS A 86 10.74 7.43 -17.62
N PRO A 87 9.42 7.26 -17.61
CA PRO A 87 8.82 5.96 -17.37
C PRO A 87 9.32 4.93 -18.39
N ASP A 88 9.74 3.78 -17.91
CA ASP A 88 10.12 2.66 -18.77
C ASP A 88 8.89 1.85 -19.26
N SER A 89 9.15 0.78 -19.99
CA SER A 89 8.07 -0.04 -20.59
C SER A 89 7.18 -0.71 -19.53
N LEU A 90 7.75 -1.19 -18.40
CA LEU A 90 6.97 -1.80 -17.33
C LEU A 90 6.10 -0.77 -16.62
N GLU A 91 6.65 0.41 -16.34
CA GLU A 91 5.91 1.50 -15.70
C GLU A 91 4.77 2.02 -16.56
N LYS A 92 5.00 2.18 -17.88
CA LYS A 92 3.94 2.54 -18.84
C LYS A 92 2.86 1.48 -18.91
N PHE A 93 3.25 0.20 -18.95
CA PHE A 93 2.31 -0.93 -18.92
C PHE A 93 1.49 -0.94 -17.63
N SER A 94 2.15 -0.81 -16.46
CA SER A 94 1.49 -0.77 -15.16
C SER A 94 0.50 0.39 -15.06
N LEU A 95 0.89 1.58 -15.56
CA LEU A 95 0.01 2.75 -15.59
C LEU A 95 -1.22 2.49 -16.46
N LEU A 96 -1.02 2.00 -17.69
CA LEU A 96 -2.12 1.74 -18.62
C LEU A 96 -3.09 0.70 -18.06
N VAL A 97 -2.58 -0.45 -17.64
CA VAL A 97 -3.42 -1.55 -17.11
C VAL A 97 -4.08 -1.15 -15.79
N GLY A 98 -3.36 -0.45 -14.90
CA GLY A 98 -3.92 0.07 -13.67
C GLY A 98 -5.06 1.04 -13.91
N LEU A 99 -4.91 2.00 -14.83
CA LEU A 99 -5.98 2.94 -15.20
C LEU A 99 -7.17 2.21 -15.85
N CYS A 100 -6.93 1.25 -16.75
CA CYS A 100 -7.99 0.42 -17.33
C CYS A 100 -8.76 -0.34 -16.24
N ALA A 101 -8.05 -0.95 -15.28
CA ALA A 101 -8.67 -1.66 -14.17
C ALA A 101 -9.52 -0.72 -13.29
N ILE A 102 -9.07 0.51 -13.03
CA ILE A 102 -9.84 1.53 -12.31
C ILE A 102 -11.12 1.89 -13.09
N ILE A 103 -11.03 2.08 -14.41
CA ILE A 103 -12.20 2.37 -15.26
C ILE A 103 -13.18 1.20 -15.21
N ILE A 104 -12.72 -0.04 -15.38
CA ILE A 104 -13.55 -1.23 -15.27
C ILE A 104 -14.19 -1.30 -13.88
N TRP A 105 -13.42 -1.03 -12.83
CA TRP A 105 -13.93 -1.00 -11.48
C TRP A 105 -15.05 0.06 -11.30
N LEU A 106 -14.90 1.27 -11.86
CA LEU A 106 -15.96 2.30 -11.82
C LEU A 106 -17.25 1.83 -12.46
N ILE A 107 -17.18 1.00 -13.50
CA ILE A 107 -18.34 0.42 -14.18
C ILE A 107 -19.03 -0.64 -13.30
N PHE A 108 -18.23 -1.50 -12.64
CA PHE A 108 -18.72 -2.66 -11.89
C PHE A 108 -18.82 -2.46 -10.38
N ARG A 109 -18.51 -1.26 -9.85
CA ARG A 109 -18.45 -0.99 -8.41
C ARG A 109 -19.74 -1.28 -7.64
N GLU A 110 -20.89 -1.18 -8.33
CA GLU A 110 -22.22 -1.42 -7.75
C GLU A 110 -22.66 -2.89 -7.92
N SER A 111 -21.82 -3.72 -8.55
CA SER A 111 -22.09 -5.15 -8.65
C SER A 111 -21.98 -5.81 -7.28
N SER A 112 -22.84 -6.77 -7.00
CA SER A 112 -22.75 -7.57 -5.77
C SER A 112 -21.58 -8.55 -5.83
N GLY A 113 -21.09 -8.93 -4.64
CA GLY A 113 -20.07 -9.95 -4.47
C GLY A 113 -18.63 -9.44 -4.61
N VAL A 114 -17.70 -10.35 -4.81
CA VAL A 114 -16.26 -10.13 -4.77
C VAL A 114 -15.67 -9.43 -6.01
N LEU A 115 -16.43 -9.30 -7.10
CA LEU A 115 -15.93 -8.82 -8.38
C LEU A 115 -15.29 -7.41 -8.30
N PRO A 116 -15.92 -6.40 -7.67
CA PRO A 116 -15.30 -5.07 -7.53
C PRO A 116 -13.96 -5.11 -6.80
N THR A 117 -13.88 -5.92 -5.74
CA THR A 117 -12.65 -6.08 -4.96
C THR A 117 -11.54 -6.77 -5.78
N LEU A 118 -11.87 -7.79 -6.57
CA LEU A 118 -10.91 -8.46 -7.46
C LEU A 118 -10.36 -7.50 -8.52
N ILE A 119 -11.18 -6.65 -9.11
CA ILE A 119 -10.75 -5.64 -10.08
C ILE A 119 -9.81 -4.62 -9.41
N ALA A 120 -10.15 -4.16 -8.20
CA ALA A 120 -9.30 -3.24 -7.44
C ALA A 120 -7.95 -3.89 -7.07
N ILE A 121 -7.94 -5.16 -6.67
CA ILE A 121 -6.71 -5.95 -6.43
C ILE A 121 -5.88 -6.06 -7.71
N ALA A 122 -6.49 -6.30 -8.86
CA ALA A 122 -5.77 -6.35 -10.13
C ALA A 122 -5.10 -5.02 -10.48
N ALA A 123 -5.77 -3.89 -10.23
CA ALA A 123 -5.21 -2.56 -10.39
C ALA A 123 -4.01 -2.33 -9.45
N ASP A 124 -4.16 -2.70 -8.18
CA ASP A 124 -3.09 -2.58 -7.18
C ASP A 124 -1.90 -3.48 -7.50
N PHE A 125 -2.16 -4.71 -7.96
CA PHE A 125 -1.11 -5.62 -8.41
C PHE A 125 -0.29 -5.03 -9.57
N CYS A 126 -0.93 -4.35 -10.52
CA CYS A 126 -0.22 -3.62 -11.57
C CYS A 126 0.62 -2.47 -10.99
N ALA A 127 0.12 -1.76 -9.99
CA ALA A 127 0.83 -0.66 -9.36
C ALA A 127 2.06 -1.13 -8.57
N ILE A 128 2.03 -2.31 -7.96
CA ILE A 128 3.16 -2.83 -7.17
C ILE A 128 4.32 -3.35 -8.04
N LEU A 129 4.09 -3.76 -9.29
CA LEU A 129 5.11 -4.37 -10.15
C LEU A 129 6.37 -3.51 -10.33
N PRO A 130 6.30 -2.18 -10.62
CA PRO A 130 7.49 -1.34 -10.68
C PRO A 130 8.23 -1.28 -9.34
N THR A 131 7.50 -1.21 -8.22
CA THR A 131 8.09 -1.20 -6.88
C THR A 131 8.78 -2.54 -6.57
N LEU A 132 8.17 -3.68 -6.87
CA LEU A 132 8.79 -5.00 -6.69
C LEU A 132 10.08 -5.11 -7.49
N ARG A 133 10.07 -4.70 -8.76
CA ARG A 133 11.29 -4.67 -9.56
C ARG A 133 12.36 -3.78 -8.94
N PHE A 134 11.96 -2.62 -8.42
CA PHE A 134 12.89 -1.67 -7.80
C PHE A 134 13.51 -2.25 -6.52
N VAL A 135 12.73 -2.80 -5.60
CA VAL A 135 13.25 -3.36 -4.34
C VAL A 135 14.13 -4.61 -4.55
N ILE A 136 13.97 -5.33 -5.66
CA ILE A 136 14.84 -6.43 -6.03
C ILE A 136 16.19 -5.91 -6.57
N LYS A 137 16.19 -4.83 -7.35
CA LYS A 137 17.38 -4.27 -8.00
C LYS A 137 18.17 -3.33 -7.09
N ALA A 138 17.48 -2.50 -6.33
CA ALA A 138 18.07 -1.45 -5.49
C ALA A 138 17.44 -1.42 -4.07
N PRO A 139 17.53 -2.52 -3.30
CA PRO A 139 16.88 -2.62 -1.98
C PRO A 139 17.42 -1.61 -0.95
N GLN A 140 18.59 -1.03 -1.19
CA GLN A 140 19.17 0.01 -0.35
C GLN A 140 18.47 1.37 -0.49
N GLU A 141 17.76 1.59 -1.61
CA GLU A 141 17.07 2.85 -1.94
C GLU A 141 15.59 2.84 -1.56
N GLU A 142 15.17 1.90 -0.70
CA GLU A 142 13.78 1.78 -0.23
C GLU A 142 13.71 1.71 1.30
N ALA A 143 12.62 2.21 1.90
CA ALA A 143 12.40 2.34 3.34
C ALA A 143 11.82 1.05 3.95
N PRO A 144 12.63 0.14 4.54
CA PRO A 144 12.12 -1.14 5.04
C PRO A 144 11.14 -0.98 6.20
N LEU A 145 11.38 -0.02 7.10
CA LEU A 145 10.53 0.16 8.27
C LEU A 145 9.10 0.55 7.89
N ALA A 146 8.94 1.40 6.87
CA ALA A 146 7.62 1.78 6.37
C ALA A 146 6.84 0.56 5.85
N TRP A 147 7.50 -0.28 5.04
CA TRP A 147 6.91 -1.51 4.50
C TRP A 147 6.65 -2.57 5.56
N ILE A 148 7.52 -2.68 6.60
CA ILE A 148 7.30 -3.55 7.75
C ILE A 148 6.06 -3.11 8.53
N CYS A 149 5.90 -1.80 8.80
CA CYS A 149 4.70 -1.27 9.45
C CYS A 149 3.45 -1.55 8.60
N PHE A 150 3.53 -1.34 7.28
CA PHE A 150 2.42 -1.63 6.39
C PHE A 150 2.04 -3.13 6.39
N PHE A 151 3.04 -4.02 6.34
CA PHE A 151 2.84 -5.47 6.47
C PHE A 151 2.18 -5.84 7.81
N LEU A 152 2.72 -5.36 8.93
CA LEU A 152 2.19 -5.68 10.26
C LEU A 152 0.76 -5.16 10.44
N GLY A 153 0.47 -3.94 10.01
CA GLY A 153 -0.87 -3.38 10.08
C GLY A 153 -1.88 -4.16 9.23
N SER A 154 -1.50 -4.53 8.00
CA SER A 154 -2.34 -5.35 7.12
C SER A 154 -2.55 -6.77 7.67
N PHE A 155 -1.51 -7.36 8.25
CA PHE A 155 -1.59 -8.67 8.88
C PHE A 155 -2.52 -8.67 10.10
N ILE A 156 -2.40 -7.67 10.99
CA ILE A 156 -3.28 -7.53 12.15
C ILE A 156 -4.73 -7.30 11.70
N ALA A 157 -4.94 -6.55 10.62
CA ALA A 157 -6.27 -6.28 10.08
C ALA A 157 -7.05 -7.57 9.74
N ILE A 158 -6.38 -8.67 9.36
CA ILE A 158 -7.03 -9.97 9.11
C ILE A 158 -7.76 -10.49 10.36
N PHE A 159 -7.21 -10.26 11.55
CA PHE A 159 -7.74 -10.81 12.81
C PHE A 159 -8.80 -9.94 13.48
N VAL A 160 -9.05 -8.74 12.96
CA VAL A 160 -10.04 -7.80 13.52
C VAL A 160 -11.33 -7.70 12.70
N ILE A 161 -11.43 -8.51 11.64
CA ILE A 161 -12.62 -8.61 10.80
C ILE A 161 -13.77 -9.19 11.66
N GLU A 162 -14.90 -8.49 11.69
CA GLU A 162 -16.07 -8.93 12.45
C GLU A 162 -16.79 -10.13 11.80
N GLN A 163 -16.84 -10.15 10.49
CA GLN A 163 -17.47 -11.21 9.70
C GLN A 163 -16.47 -11.79 8.71
N TYR A 164 -16.05 -13.04 8.95
CA TYR A 164 -15.12 -13.77 8.08
C TYR A 164 -15.80 -14.27 6.82
N THR A 165 -16.06 -13.35 5.91
CA THR A 165 -16.55 -13.66 4.55
C THR A 165 -15.41 -13.58 3.55
N LEU A 166 -15.57 -14.18 2.36
CA LEU A 166 -14.59 -14.04 1.28
C LEU A 166 -14.36 -12.56 0.92
N GLU A 167 -15.42 -11.77 0.90
CA GLU A 167 -15.36 -10.34 0.58
C GLU A 167 -14.52 -9.55 1.57
N SER A 168 -14.71 -9.80 2.88
CA SER A 168 -14.01 -9.07 3.93
C SER A 168 -12.53 -9.50 4.07
N LEU A 169 -12.22 -10.78 3.79
CA LEU A 169 -10.87 -11.32 3.89
C LEU A 169 -9.98 -11.00 2.69
N LEU A 170 -10.58 -10.88 1.51
CA LEU A 170 -9.83 -10.82 0.24
C LEU A 170 -8.83 -9.67 0.21
N LEU A 171 -9.24 -8.47 0.59
CA LEU A 171 -8.38 -7.28 0.56
C LEU A 171 -7.26 -7.33 1.60
N PRO A 172 -7.50 -7.55 2.91
CA PRO A 172 -6.41 -7.55 3.91
C PRO A 172 -5.43 -8.73 3.72
N VAL A 173 -5.89 -9.89 3.24
CA VAL A 173 -5.02 -11.00 2.89
C VAL A 173 -4.14 -10.65 1.70
N TYR A 174 -4.73 -10.09 0.64
CA TYR A 174 -3.98 -9.62 -0.52
C TYR A 174 -2.93 -8.56 -0.11
N MET A 175 -3.31 -7.54 0.66
CA MET A 175 -2.39 -6.48 1.12
C MET A 175 -1.23 -7.04 1.96
N THR A 176 -1.50 -8.05 2.79
CA THR A 176 -0.46 -8.75 3.57
C THR A 176 0.52 -9.47 2.65
N ILE A 177 0.02 -10.20 1.64
CA ILE A 177 0.87 -10.88 0.65
C ILE A 177 1.68 -9.86 -0.15
N ALA A 178 1.04 -8.82 -0.68
CA ALA A 178 1.69 -7.78 -1.46
C ALA A 178 2.80 -7.07 -0.67
N ALA A 179 2.52 -6.70 0.58
CA ALA A 179 3.52 -6.12 1.46
C ALA A 179 4.68 -7.08 1.75
N SER A 180 4.41 -8.38 1.96
CA SER A 180 5.43 -9.39 2.21
C SER A 180 6.41 -9.53 1.05
N LEU A 181 5.91 -9.44 -0.19
CA LEU A 181 6.75 -9.47 -1.41
C LEU A 181 7.73 -8.30 -1.47
N VAL A 182 7.39 -7.15 -0.92
CA VAL A 182 8.27 -5.98 -0.81
C VAL A 182 9.21 -6.11 0.38
N VAL A 183 8.68 -6.49 1.55
CA VAL A 183 9.43 -6.59 2.81
C VAL A 183 10.53 -7.65 2.74
N PHE A 184 10.24 -8.81 2.14
CA PHE A 184 11.19 -9.93 2.09
C PHE A 184 12.55 -9.57 1.44
N PRO A 185 12.63 -9.02 0.23
CA PRO A 185 13.91 -8.62 -0.36
C PRO A 185 14.61 -7.52 0.42
N LEU A 186 13.86 -6.58 1.03
CA LEU A 186 14.41 -5.50 1.83
C LEU A 186 15.10 -6.01 3.11
N ILE A 187 14.43 -6.91 3.85
CA ILE A 187 14.99 -7.53 5.05
C ILE A 187 16.17 -8.43 4.69
N ARG A 188 16.01 -9.29 3.67
CA ARG A 188 17.08 -10.20 3.21
C ARG A 188 18.36 -9.44 2.87
N TYR A 189 18.23 -8.33 2.14
CA TYR A 189 19.39 -7.48 1.80
C TYR A 189 20.08 -6.96 3.05
N ARG A 190 19.32 -6.38 4.00
CA ARG A 190 19.88 -5.77 5.21
C ARG A 190 20.53 -6.77 6.15
N ILE A 191 19.96 -7.96 6.29
CA ILE A 191 20.57 -9.06 7.05
C ILE A 191 21.87 -9.50 6.38
N LYS A 192 21.86 -9.72 5.04
CA LYS A 192 23.05 -10.13 4.29
C LYS A 192 24.17 -9.11 4.40
N MET A 193 23.85 -7.83 4.34
CA MET A 193 24.82 -6.74 4.44
C MET A 193 25.14 -6.35 5.90
N LYS A 194 24.60 -7.06 6.89
CA LYS A 194 24.78 -6.81 8.34
C LYS A 194 24.49 -5.38 8.75
N ILE A 195 23.47 -4.74 8.12
CA ILE A 195 23.07 -3.37 8.41
C ILE A 195 22.34 -3.34 9.75
N PRO A 196 22.80 -2.56 10.75
CA PRO A 196 22.14 -2.47 12.05
C PRO A 196 20.70 -1.92 11.93
N MET A 197 19.77 -2.40 12.77
CA MET A 197 18.36 -1.99 12.75
C MET A 197 18.13 -0.47 12.86
N ARG A 198 19.01 0.23 13.60
CA ARG A 198 18.97 1.71 13.71
C ARG A 198 19.09 2.43 12.36
N HIS A 199 19.62 1.77 11.34
CA HIS A 199 19.76 2.29 9.98
C HIS A 199 18.63 1.82 9.04
N TRP A 200 17.60 1.15 9.56
CA TRP A 200 16.46 0.73 8.73
C TRP A 200 15.42 1.83 8.52
N ILE A 201 15.54 2.94 9.26
CA ILE A 201 14.76 4.17 9.08
C ILE A 201 15.39 5.07 8.00
N ILE A 202 16.64 4.73 7.62
CA ILE A 202 17.46 5.55 6.73
C ILE A 202 17.78 4.74 5.48
#